data_c010cc247e4626e0f0a207211a1d8cf7
#
_entry.id   c010cc247e4626e0f0a207211a1d8cf7
#
_cell.length_a   1.000
_cell.length_b   1.000
_cell.length_c   1.000
_cell.angle_alpha   90.00
_cell.angle_beta   90.00
_cell.angle_gamma   90.00
#
_symmetry.space_group_name_H-M   'P 1'
#
loop_
_entity.id
_entity.type
_entity.pdbx_description
1 polymer ?
#
loop_
_entity_poly.entity_id
_entity_poly.type
_entity_poly.pdbx_seq_one_letter_code
_entity_poly.pdbx_strand_id
1 'polypeptide(L)'
;MNSIPNTIKFNRMNQGLYRSQFEHDACGIGAVVNVKGHKSHETISDALLMLSNMEHRGGDGAGILIQLPHTFLKEVTQRLGFGLPEEGFYGVGMVFFPNNKQLYKKCKSNLNKIINELGFKLIGYRAVPTDDTVPGSGALEVMPNIEQVFVQHKDNLSGIDLERKLYVLRNYSTRILNSTIPGVNSAFYFASFSSQTVIYKGQL
;
A
#
# COMPACT_ATOMS: atom_id res chain seq x y z
N MET A 1 -27.08 53.92 -13.38
CA MET A 1 -25.94 53.04 -13.74
C MET A 1 -25.08 52.92 -12.50
N ASN A 2 -25.31 51.88 -11.72
CA ASN A 2 -24.55 51.63 -10.49
C ASN A 2 -23.43 50.62 -10.78
N SER A 3 -22.23 51.08 -10.69
CA SER A 3 -20.99 50.28 -10.77
C SER A 3 -20.90 49.36 -9.54
N ILE A 4 -20.78 48.08 -9.79
CA ILE A 4 -20.49 47.03 -8.79
C ILE A 4 -19.07 47.27 -8.27
N PRO A 5 -18.84 47.34 -6.95
CA PRO A 5 -17.49 47.52 -6.41
C PRO A 5 -16.65 46.28 -6.58
N ASN A 6 -15.39 46.50 -6.90
CA ASN A 6 -14.30 45.59 -7.08
C ASN A 6 -14.31 44.43 -6.10
N THR A 7 -14.23 43.23 -6.67
CA THR A 7 -13.85 41.96 -6.02
C THR A 7 -12.59 42.17 -5.19
N ILE A 8 -12.70 41.99 -3.89
CA ILE A 8 -11.55 41.96 -2.97
C ILE A 8 -10.67 40.79 -3.42
N LYS A 9 -9.58 41.07 -4.11
CA LYS A 9 -8.50 40.12 -4.31
C LYS A 9 -7.88 39.88 -2.95
N PHE A 10 -8.24 38.76 -2.32
CA PHE A 10 -7.50 38.23 -1.16
C PHE A 10 -6.06 37.98 -1.59
N ASN A 11 -5.20 38.93 -1.23
CA ASN A 11 -3.77 38.79 -1.41
C ASN A 11 -3.29 37.77 -0.35
N ARG A 12 -3.18 36.47 -0.76
CA ARG A 12 -2.70 35.37 0.08
C ARG A 12 -1.19 35.41 0.33
N MET A 13 -0.59 36.60 0.22
CA MET A 13 0.83 36.77 0.48
C MET A 13 1.11 36.69 1.99
N ASN A 14 1.78 35.65 2.40
CA ASN A 14 2.52 35.52 3.66
C ASN A 14 1.74 35.87 4.93
N GLN A 15 0.65 35.16 5.23
CA GLN A 15 0.02 35.23 6.55
C GLN A 15 0.54 34.06 7.44
N GLY A 16 1.09 34.39 8.60
CA GLY A 16 1.59 33.45 9.59
C GLY A 16 2.83 32.68 9.12
N LEU A 17 2.81 31.36 9.27
CA LEU A 17 3.91 30.45 8.87
C LEU A 17 3.89 30.08 7.38
N TYR A 18 2.87 30.51 6.63
CA TYR A 18 2.76 30.22 5.21
C TYR A 18 3.75 31.06 4.39
N ARG A 19 4.53 30.40 3.55
CA ARG A 19 5.41 31.01 2.57
C ARG A 19 5.22 30.35 1.22
N SER A 20 4.67 31.09 0.25
CA SER A 20 4.36 30.57 -1.10
C SER A 20 5.55 29.97 -1.85
N GLN A 21 6.77 30.40 -1.54
CA GLN A 21 8.00 29.85 -2.13
C GLN A 21 8.30 28.40 -1.72
N PHE A 22 7.66 27.90 -0.65
CA PHE A 22 7.79 26.51 -0.19
C PHE A 22 6.57 25.67 -0.56
N GLU A 23 5.59 26.22 -1.27
CA GLU A 23 4.44 25.48 -1.77
C GLU A 23 4.81 24.77 -3.07
N HIS A 24 5.27 23.51 -2.93
CA HIS A 24 5.65 22.66 -4.06
C HIS A 24 4.77 21.42 -4.19
N ASP A 25 3.77 21.28 -3.31
CA ASP A 25 2.98 20.06 -3.20
C ASP A 25 1.66 20.16 -3.97
N ALA A 26 1.47 19.24 -4.90
CA ALA A 26 0.22 19.05 -5.64
C ALA A 26 -0.54 17.78 -5.17
N CYS A 27 -0.30 17.33 -3.93
CA CYS A 27 -0.92 16.13 -3.38
C CYS A 27 -2.40 16.37 -3.05
N GLY A 28 -3.25 15.39 -3.39
CA GLY A 28 -4.64 15.29 -2.94
C GLY A 28 -4.80 14.16 -1.92
N ILE A 29 -5.49 14.45 -0.83
CA ILE A 29 -5.86 13.45 0.17
C ILE A 29 -7.36 13.53 0.43
N GLY A 30 -8.01 12.38 0.58
CA GLY A 30 -9.40 12.29 0.97
C GLY A 30 -9.67 11.07 1.84
N ALA A 31 -10.81 11.08 2.53
CA ALA A 31 -11.23 9.96 3.36
C ALA A 31 -12.74 9.73 3.22
N VAL A 32 -13.11 8.46 3.11
CA VAL A 32 -14.51 8.00 3.12
C VAL A 32 -14.67 7.02 4.27
N VAL A 33 -15.67 7.23 5.13
CA VAL A 33 -15.92 6.37 6.27
C VAL A 33 -17.42 6.10 6.46
N ASN A 34 -17.77 4.85 6.71
CA ASN A 34 -19.11 4.50 7.17
C ASN A 34 -19.18 4.69 8.68
N VAL A 35 -19.94 5.69 9.15
CA VAL A 35 -20.04 6.07 10.58
C VAL A 35 -20.57 4.94 11.45
N LYS A 36 -21.37 4.02 10.87
CA LYS A 36 -21.92 2.85 11.58
C LYS A 36 -20.98 1.64 11.54
N GLY A 37 -19.81 1.76 10.90
CA GLY A 37 -18.81 0.69 10.79
C GLY A 37 -19.22 -0.46 9.86
N HIS A 38 -20.22 -0.30 9.01
CA HIS A 38 -20.61 -1.33 8.05
C HIS A 38 -19.57 -1.46 6.94
N LYS A 39 -19.03 -2.65 6.76
CA LYS A 39 -18.13 -2.98 5.65
C LYS A 39 -18.97 -3.09 4.37
N SER A 40 -18.66 -2.29 3.34
CA SER A 40 -19.35 -2.35 2.04
C SER A 40 -18.39 -2.05 0.89
N HIS A 41 -18.68 -2.63 -0.27
CA HIS A 41 -17.98 -2.30 -1.52
C HIS A 41 -18.26 -0.86 -1.97
N GLU A 42 -19.43 -0.32 -1.63
CA GLU A 42 -19.81 1.06 -1.94
C GLU A 42 -18.82 2.07 -1.36
N THR A 43 -18.41 1.91 -0.09
CA THR A 43 -17.39 2.77 0.54
C THR A 43 -16.06 2.74 -0.24
N ILE A 44 -15.68 1.60 -0.79
CA ILE A 44 -14.46 1.47 -1.61
C ILE A 44 -14.66 2.17 -2.96
N SER A 45 -15.82 2.00 -3.59
CA SER A 45 -16.17 2.63 -4.86
C SER A 45 -16.17 4.16 -4.74
N ASP A 46 -16.73 4.70 -3.66
CA ASP A 46 -16.72 6.13 -3.38
C ASP A 46 -15.29 6.66 -3.18
N ALA A 47 -14.44 5.91 -2.49
CA ALA A 47 -13.04 6.28 -2.29
C ALA A 47 -12.25 6.25 -3.60
N LEU A 48 -12.50 5.28 -4.49
CA LEU A 48 -11.90 5.23 -5.82
C LEU A 48 -12.38 6.37 -6.72
N LEU A 49 -13.69 6.69 -6.67
CA LEU A 49 -14.25 7.84 -7.40
C LEU A 49 -13.62 9.16 -6.91
N MET A 50 -13.45 9.31 -5.60
CA MET A 50 -12.78 10.47 -5.02
C MET A 50 -11.31 10.55 -5.48
N LEU A 51 -10.61 9.43 -5.53
CA LEU A 51 -9.23 9.35 -6.02
C LEU A 51 -9.15 9.78 -7.50
N SER A 52 -10.05 9.28 -8.35
CA SER A 52 -10.15 9.67 -9.77
C SER A 52 -10.42 11.17 -9.93
N ASN A 53 -11.30 11.76 -9.10
CA ASN A 53 -11.57 13.20 -9.14
C ASN A 53 -10.36 14.05 -8.70
N MET A 54 -9.36 13.47 -8.08
CA MET A 54 -8.11 14.14 -7.68
C MET A 54 -6.96 13.94 -8.68
N GLU A 55 -7.17 13.27 -9.80
CA GLU A 55 -6.14 12.98 -10.82
C GLU A 55 -5.37 14.23 -11.26
N HIS A 56 -6.07 15.37 -11.41
CA HIS A 56 -5.45 16.66 -11.76
C HIS A 56 -4.48 17.21 -10.71
N ARG A 57 -4.41 16.58 -9.53
CA ARG A 57 -3.49 16.94 -8.44
C ARG A 57 -2.39 15.92 -8.21
N GLY A 58 -2.45 14.77 -8.90
CA GLY A 58 -1.47 13.71 -8.80
C GLY A 58 -0.59 13.65 -10.04
N GLY A 59 0.75 13.68 -9.89
CA GLY A 59 1.68 13.58 -11.00
C GLY A 59 2.15 12.14 -11.24
N ASP A 60 2.56 11.44 -10.18
CA ASP A 60 3.39 10.25 -10.33
C ASP A 60 2.81 8.98 -9.72
N GLY A 61 1.62 9.01 -9.19
CA GLY A 61 0.98 7.82 -8.64
C GLY A 61 -0.18 8.09 -7.69
N ALA A 62 -0.96 7.05 -7.46
CA ALA A 62 -2.11 7.08 -6.59
C ALA A 62 -2.14 5.86 -5.67
N GLY A 63 -2.93 5.93 -4.61
CA GLY A 63 -3.11 4.80 -3.72
C GLY A 63 -4.33 4.93 -2.83
N ILE A 64 -4.78 3.78 -2.36
CA ILE A 64 -5.89 3.66 -1.43
C ILE A 64 -5.48 2.80 -0.25
N LEU A 65 -5.77 3.26 0.96
CA LEU A 65 -5.68 2.47 2.18
C LEU A 65 -7.08 2.03 2.56
N ILE A 66 -7.29 0.74 2.69
CA ILE A 66 -8.58 0.17 3.08
C ILE A 66 -8.43 -0.76 4.29
N GLN A 67 -9.51 -0.98 5.00
CA GLN A 67 -9.56 -2.07 5.98
C GLN A 67 -9.38 -3.42 5.27
N LEU A 68 -8.73 -4.36 5.95
CA LEU A 68 -8.45 -5.68 5.38
C LEU A 68 -9.77 -6.39 5.00
N PRO A 69 -10.01 -6.68 3.71
CA PRO A 69 -11.26 -7.30 3.26
C PRO A 69 -11.20 -8.82 3.45
N HIS A 70 -11.33 -9.27 4.71
CA HIS A 70 -11.12 -10.68 5.10
C HIS A 70 -11.93 -11.67 4.23
N THR A 71 -13.23 -11.42 4.05
CA THR A 71 -14.10 -12.32 3.25
C THR A 71 -13.60 -12.49 1.82
N PHE A 72 -13.27 -11.39 1.15
CA PHE A 72 -12.68 -11.39 -0.19
C PHE A 72 -11.35 -12.15 -0.23
N LEU A 73 -10.45 -11.84 0.71
CA LEU A 73 -9.13 -12.48 0.77
C LEU A 73 -9.27 -13.99 1.02
N LYS A 74 -10.17 -14.41 1.88
CA LYS A 74 -10.45 -15.82 2.15
C LYS A 74 -10.89 -16.57 0.89
N GLU A 75 -11.79 -15.99 0.11
CA GLU A 75 -12.24 -16.60 -1.16
C GLU A 75 -11.10 -16.73 -2.18
N VAL A 76 -10.34 -15.65 -2.41
CA VAL A 76 -9.29 -15.65 -3.43
C VAL A 76 -8.13 -16.55 -3.05
N THR A 77 -7.77 -16.64 -1.75
CA THR A 77 -6.69 -17.53 -1.30
C THR A 77 -7.09 -18.98 -1.33
N GLN A 78 -8.36 -19.31 -1.05
CA GLN A 78 -8.89 -20.68 -1.23
C GLN A 78 -8.77 -21.16 -2.69
N ARG A 79 -9.07 -20.27 -3.65
CA ARG A 79 -8.88 -20.55 -5.09
C ARG A 79 -7.40 -20.77 -5.46
N LEU A 80 -6.48 -20.17 -4.70
CA LEU A 80 -5.03 -20.36 -4.85
C LEU A 80 -4.49 -21.57 -4.09
N GLY A 81 -5.35 -22.33 -3.39
CA GLY A 81 -4.99 -23.57 -2.71
C GLY A 81 -4.49 -23.40 -1.27
N PHE A 82 -4.70 -22.24 -0.63
CA PHE A 82 -4.39 -22.06 0.79
C PHE A 82 -5.51 -21.32 1.55
N GLY A 83 -5.72 -21.73 2.81
CA GLY A 83 -6.70 -21.10 3.69
C GLY A 83 -6.09 -20.02 4.57
N LEU A 84 -6.90 -19.04 4.96
CA LEU A 84 -6.52 -18.04 5.95
C LEU A 84 -7.03 -18.40 7.34
N PRO A 85 -6.29 -18.02 8.40
CA PRO A 85 -6.81 -18.02 9.77
C PRO A 85 -8.01 -17.08 9.93
N GLU A 86 -8.58 -17.04 11.12
CA GLU A 86 -9.63 -16.08 11.46
C GLU A 86 -9.14 -14.62 11.32
N GLU A 87 -10.07 -13.70 11.08
CA GLU A 87 -9.79 -12.26 10.97
C GLU A 87 -9.05 -11.77 12.22
N GLY A 88 -7.98 -11.01 12.03
CA GLY A 88 -7.16 -10.47 13.11
C GLY A 88 -6.02 -11.38 13.60
N PHE A 89 -5.94 -12.64 13.16
CA PHE A 89 -4.88 -13.58 13.53
C PHE A 89 -3.82 -13.81 12.46
N TYR A 90 -3.84 -13.04 11.39
CA TYR A 90 -2.83 -13.08 10.33
C TYR A 90 -2.53 -11.67 9.85
N GLY A 91 -1.37 -11.49 9.26
CA GLY A 91 -0.97 -10.24 8.61
C GLY A 91 -0.89 -10.39 7.10
N VAL A 92 -1.19 -9.29 6.40
CA VAL A 92 -1.03 -9.18 4.95
C VAL A 92 -0.01 -8.10 4.64
N GLY A 93 1.08 -8.48 3.98
CA GLY A 93 2.09 -7.57 3.46
C GLY A 93 1.85 -7.28 1.98
N MET A 94 1.63 -6.03 1.61
CA MET A 94 1.68 -5.60 0.21
C MET A 94 3.14 -5.35 -0.15
N VAL A 95 3.75 -6.27 -0.88
CA VAL A 95 5.19 -6.30 -1.17
C VAL A 95 5.46 -6.03 -2.65
N PHE A 96 6.44 -5.17 -2.88
CA PHE A 96 6.98 -4.84 -4.18
C PHE A 96 8.36 -5.47 -4.32
N PHE A 97 8.49 -6.37 -5.28
CA PHE A 97 9.74 -7.04 -5.60
C PHE A 97 10.38 -6.44 -6.86
N PRO A 98 11.72 -6.52 -6.97
CA PRO A 98 12.39 -6.15 -8.22
C PRO A 98 11.81 -6.90 -9.43
N ASN A 99 11.73 -6.25 -10.59
CA ASN A 99 11.28 -6.87 -11.83
C ASN A 99 12.28 -7.90 -12.40
N ASN A 100 13.57 -7.79 -12.05
CA ASN A 100 14.58 -8.76 -12.45
C ASN A 100 14.28 -10.13 -11.83
N LYS A 101 14.12 -11.16 -12.67
CA LYS A 101 13.74 -12.52 -12.27
C LYS A 101 14.69 -13.17 -11.26
N GLN A 102 16.01 -12.89 -11.34
CA GLN A 102 16.98 -13.44 -10.40
C GLN A 102 16.90 -12.74 -9.06
N LEU A 103 16.80 -11.41 -9.05
CA LEU A 103 16.65 -10.60 -7.83
C LEU A 103 15.32 -10.92 -7.14
N TYR A 104 14.22 -11.03 -7.89
CA TYR A 104 12.92 -11.45 -7.38
C TYR A 104 13.02 -12.78 -6.61
N LYS A 105 13.61 -13.82 -7.23
CA LYS A 105 13.77 -15.14 -6.58
C LYS A 105 14.63 -15.04 -5.31
N LYS A 106 15.72 -14.28 -5.35
CA LYS A 106 16.59 -14.07 -4.18
C LYS A 106 15.85 -13.34 -3.06
N CYS A 107 15.16 -12.23 -3.37
CA CYS A 107 14.38 -11.51 -2.39
C CYS A 107 13.30 -12.38 -1.75
N LYS A 108 12.53 -13.11 -2.56
CA LYS A 108 11.45 -13.99 -2.08
C LYS A 108 11.96 -15.11 -1.19
N SER A 109 13.05 -15.79 -1.59
CA SER A 109 13.68 -16.83 -0.79
C SER A 109 14.20 -16.31 0.56
N ASN A 110 14.88 -15.16 0.56
CA ASN A 110 15.38 -14.57 1.80
C ASN A 110 14.25 -14.02 2.69
N LEU A 111 13.20 -13.43 2.10
CA LEU A 111 12.00 -13.02 2.84
C LEU A 111 11.38 -14.22 3.58
N ASN A 112 11.26 -15.37 2.94
CA ASN A 112 10.73 -16.59 3.56
C ASN A 112 11.58 -17.05 4.77
N LYS A 113 12.91 -16.92 4.69
CA LYS A 113 13.79 -17.21 5.83
C LYS A 113 13.54 -16.23 6.98
N ILE A 114 13.51 -14.93 6.69
CA ILE A 114 13.26 -13.88 7.69
C ILE A 114 11.90 -14.05 8.37
N ILE A 115 10.85 -14.37 7.60
CA ILE A 115 9.51 -14.67 8.14
C ILE A 115 9.59 -15.76 9.20
N ASN A 116 10.29 -16.85 8.89
CA ASN A 116 10.43 -17.96 9.81
C ASN A 116 11.33 -17.64 11.03
N GLU A 117 12.43 -16.93 10.83
CA GLU A 117 13.38 -16.49 11.87
C GLU A 117 12.71 -15.56 12.89
N LEU A 118 11.82 -14.68 12.43
CA LEU A 118 11.06 -13.77 13.29
C LEU A 118 9.80 -14.37 13.93
N GLY A 119 9.66 -15.70 13.88
CA GLY A 119 8.59 -16.41 14.57
C GLY A 119 7.26 -16.44 13.81
N PHE A 120 7.26 -16.16 12.51
CA PHE A 120 6.08 -16.29 11.69
C PHE A 120 6.07 -17.60 10.89
N LYS A 121 4.86 -18.03 10.53
CA LYS A 121 4.58 -19.05 9.52
C LYS A 121 4.13 -18.34 8.25
N LEU A 122 4.78 -18.63 7.13
CA LEU A 122 4.29 -18.23 5.82
C LEU A 122 3.03 -19.04 5.49
N ILE A 123 1.93 -18.37 5.17
CA ILE A 123 0.68 -18.99 4.72
C ILE A 123 0.70 -19.12 3.20
N GLY A 124 1.04 -18.05 2.49
CA GLY A 124 1.11 -18.06 1.03
C GLY A 124 1.37 -16.70 0.43
N TYR A 125 1.40 -16.68 -0.90
CA TYR A 125 1.53 -15.47 -1.71
C TYR A 125 0.38 -15.39 -2.71
N ARG A 126 -0.04 -14.17 -3.00
CA ARG A 126 -1.00 -13.85 -4.05
C ARG A 126 -0.40 -12.74 -4.94
N ALA A 127 -0.27 -13.01 -6.24
CA ALA A 127 0.04 -11.94 -7.19
C ALA A 127 -1.11 -10.93 -7.22
N VAL A 128 -0.79 -9.64 -7.13
CA VAL A 128 -1.78 -8.58 -7.26
C VAL A 128 -2.09 -8.40 -8.75
N PRO A 129 -3.35 -8.48 -9.18
CA PRO A 129 -3.70 -8.16 -10.55
C PRO A 129 -3.33 -6.72 -10.90
N THR A 130 -2.68 -6.53 -12.03
CA THR A 130 -2.28 -5.24 -12.60
C THR A 130 -2.79 -5.14 -14.03
N ASP A 131 -3.05 -3.92 -14.49
CA ASP A 131 -3.38 -3.65 -15.88
C ASP A 131 -2.17 -3.01 -16.57
N ASP A 132 -1.52 -3.78 -17.41
CA ASP A 132 -0.30 -3.38 -18.12
C ASP A 132 -0.60 -2.56 -19.40
N THR A 133 -1.87 -2.35 -19.71
CA THR A 133 -2.29 -1.61 -20.91
C THR A 133 -2.31 -0.10 -20.72
N VAL A 134 -2.35 0.36 -19.47
CA VAL A 134 -2.47 1.78 -19.10
C VAL A 134 -1.12 2.49 -18.98
N PRO A 135 -0.08 1.90 -18.33
CA PRO A 135 1.21 2.59 -18.15
C PRO A 135 1.98 2.77 -19.46
N GLY A 136 2.71 3.90 -19.57
CA GLY A 136 3.64 4.12 -20.67
C GLY A 136 4.82 3.14 -20.65
N SER A 137 5.51 2.99 -21.78
CA SER A 137 6.62 2.03 -21.96
C SER A 137 7.72 2.16 -20.91
N GLY A 138 8.10 3.38 -20.53
CA GLY A 138 9.11 3.60 -19.49
C GLY A 138 8.69 3.10 -18.10
N ALA A 139 7.40 3.19 -17.77
CA ALA A 139 6.87 2.66 -16.51
C ALA A 139 6.84 1.13 -16.52
N LEU A 140 6.51 0.53 -17.66
CA LEU A 140 6.51 -0.94 -17.81
C LEU A 140 7.90 -1.54 -17.65
N GLU A 141 8.95 -0.87 -18.14
CA GLU A 141 10.33 -1.33 -17.99
C GLU A 141 10.78 -1.47 -16.53
N VAL A 142 10.26 -0.63 -15.64
CA VAL A 142 10.62 -0.62 -14.22
C VAL A 142 9.52 -1.18 -13.32
N MET A 143 8.44 -1.65 -13.90
CA MET A 143 7.29 -2.17 -13.15
C MET A 143 7.69 -3.32 -12.23
N PRO A 144 7.46 -3.21 -10.92
CA PRO A 144 7.80 -4.25 -9.96
C PRO A 144 6.84 -5.45 -10.03
N ASN A 145 7.28 -6.60 -9.52
CA ASN A 145 6.35 -7.69 -9.22
C ASN A 145 5.63 -7.38 -7.91
N ILE A 146 4.31 -7.19 -7.95
CA ILE A 146 3.50 -6.83 -6.78
C ILE A 146 2.79 -8.07 -6.26
N GLU A 147 3.04 -8.41 -5.00
CA GLU A 147 2.40 -9.55 -4.36
C GLU A 147 1.87 -9.20 -2.97
N GLN A 148 0.87 -9.94 -2.55
CA GLN A 148 0.44 -10.01 -1.16
C GLN A 148 1.08 -11.24 -0.51
N VAL A 149 1.78 -11.04 0.60
CA VAL A 149 2.31 -12.10 1.45
C VAL A 149 1.43 -12.24 2.69
N PHE A 150 1.01 -13.47 2.98
CA PHE A 150 0.16 -13.80 4.13
C PHE A 150 0.99 -14.55 5.16
N VAL A 151 0.97 -14.07 6.40
CA VAL A 151 1.74 -14.65 7.50
C VAL A 151 0.90 -14.76 8.78
N GLN A 152 1.19 -15.77 9.60
CA GLN A 152 0.62 -15.94 10.93
C GLN A 152 1.75 -16.05 11.93
N HIS A 153 1.65 -15.40 13.10
CA HIS A 153 2.63 -15.58 14.17
C HIS A 153 2.47 -16.98 14.79
N LYS A 154 3.58 -17.63 15.13
CA LYS A 154 3.58 -19.01 15.67
C LYS A 154 2.84 -19.11 17.01
N ASP A 155 2.86 -18.03 17.81
CA ASP A 155 2.16 -17.92 19.09
C ASP A 155 0.69 -17.48 18.94
N ASN A 156 0.16 -17.50 17.72
CA ASN A 156 -1.23 -17.10 17.42
C ASN A 156 -1.62 -15.72 17.97
N LEU A 157 -0.71 -14.75 17.83
CA LEU A 157 -0.92 -13.37 18.28
C LEU A 157 -2.02 -12.68 17.46
N SER A 158 -2.68 -11.69 18.08
CA SER A 158 -3.67 -10.81 17.48
C SER A 158 -3.56 -9.38 17.99
N GLY A 159 -4.32 -8.45 17.42
CA GLY A 159 -4.38 -7.06 17.86
C GLY A 159 -3.01 -6.37 17.84
N ILE A 160 -2.75 -5.54 18.87
CA ILE A 160 -1.56 -4.69 18.92
C ILE A 160 -0.24 -5.48 19.00
N ASP A 161 -0.25 -6.67 19.61
CA ASP A 161 0.94 -7.48 19.73
C ASP A 161 1.34 -8.09 18.37
N LEU A 162 0.36 -8.51 17.58
CA LEU A 162 0.60 -8.92 16.19
C LEU A 162 1.10 -7.73 15.35
N GLU A 163 0.46 -6.55 15.45
CA GLU A 163 0.88 -5.35 14.71
C GLU A 163 2.33 -4.96 15.00
N ARG A 164 2.77 -5.00 16.27
CA ARG A 164 4.16 -4.75 16.65
C ARG A 164 5.14 -5.73 15.99
N LYS A 165 4.79 -7.00 15.94
CA LYS A 165 5.61 -8.03 15.30
C LYS A 165 5.64 -7.87 13.77
N LEU A 166 4.51 -7.55 13.15
CA LEU A 166 4.43 -7.25 11.71
C LEU A 166 5.25 -6.00 11.34
N TYR A 167 5.22 -4.96 12.19
CA TYR A 167 6.05 -3.77 12.02
C TYR A 167 7.56 -4.12 12.02
N VAL A 168 8.00 -4.96 12.97
CA VAL A 168 9.39 -5.44 13.03
C VAL A 168 9.72 -6.24 11.77
N LEU A 169 8.86 -7.20 11.38
CA LEU A 169 9.06 -8.03 10.18
C LEU A 169 9.21 -7.16 8.93
N ARG A 170 8.32 -6.17 8.75
CA ARG A 170 8.36 -5.21 7.62
C ARG A 170 9.69 -4.47 7.54
N ASN A 171 10.08 -3.79 8.62
CA ASN A 171 11.25 -2.92 8.63
C ASN A 171 12.55 -3.73 8.54
N TYR A 172 12.64 -4.83 9.28
CA TYR A 172 13.81 -5.71 9.26
C TYR A 172 14.03 -6.31 7.88
N SER A 173 12.98 -6.87 7.27
CA SER A 173 13.06 -7.46 5.93
C SER A 173 13.48 -6.43 4.88
N THR A 174 12.86 -5.24 4.89
CA THR A 174 13.19 -4.17 3.95
C THR A 174 14.65 -3.77 4.08
N ARG A 175 15.11 -3.55 5.30
CA ARG A 175 16.50 -3.15 5.55
C ARG A 175 17.49 -4.23 5.13
N ILE A 176 17.26 -5.47 5.55
CA ILE A 176 18.21 -6.57 5.28
C ILE A 176 18.26 -6.87 3.77
N LEU A 177 17.13 -6.99 3.10
CA LEU A 177 17.13 -7.36 1.68
C LEU A 177 17.76 -6.28 0.81
N ASN A 178 17.50 -5.00 1.09
CA ASN A 178 18.11 -3.91 0.34
C ASN A 178 19.63 -3.74 0.62
N SER A 179 20.10 -4.08 1.83
CA SER A 179 21.52 -3.94 2.18
C SER A 179 22.39 -5.16 1.83
N THR A 180 21.80 -6.36 1.79
CA THR A 180 22.58 -7.61 1.63
C THR A 180 22.50 -8.23 0.25
N ILE A 181 21.49 -7.87 -0.56
CA ILE A 181 21.35 -8.41 -1.91
C ILE A 181 21.86 -7.37 -2.92
N PRO A 182 23.03 -7.59 -3.57
CA PRO A 182 23.55 -6.66 -4.55
C PRO A 182 22.57 -6.46 -5.72
N GLY A 183 22.36 -5.21 -6.12
CA GLY A 183 21.48 -4.83 -7.22
C GLY A 183 20.02 -4.61 -6.86
N VAL A 184 19.60 -4.86 -5.61
CA VAL A 184 18.23 -4.56 -5.17
C VAL A 184 18.01 -3.06 -4.98
N ASN A 185 18.97 -2.33 -4.41
CA ASN A 185 19.03 -0.87 -4.38
C ASN A 185 17.69 -0.17 -4.07
N SER A 186 17.02 -0.56 -2.99
CA SER A 186 15.69 -0.05 -2.60
C SER A 186 14.51 -0.48 -3.49
N ALA A 187 14.72 -1.36 -4.46
CA ALA A 187 13.63 -1.90 -5.28
C ALA A 187 12.73 -2.92 -4.53
N PHE A 188 13.17 -3.38 -3.35
CA PHE A 188 12.36 -4.21 -2.46
C PHE A 188 11.76 -3.36 -1.34
N TYR A 189 10.43 -3.32 -1.23
CA TYR A 189 9.77 -2.66 -0.12
C TYR A 189 8.34 -3.19 0.12
N PHE A 190 7.80 -2.88 1.29
CA PHE A 190 6.40 -3.09 1.62
C PHE A 190 5.65 -1.76 1.62
N ALA A 191 4.57 -1.65 0.86
CA ALA A 191 3.64 -0.54 0.97
C ALA A 191 2.91 -0.57 2.32
N SER A 192 2.45 -1.74 2.73
CA SER A 192 1.83 -2.00 4.05
C SER A 192 2.16 -3.40 4.54
N PHE A 193 2.09 -3.62 5.86
CA PHE A 193 2.09 -4.92 6.49
C PHE A 193 1.29 -4.83 7.79
N SER A 194 0.07 -5.34 7.80
CA SER A 194 -0.86 -5.21 8.92
C SER A 194 -1.87 -6.34 8.92
N SER A 195 -2.48 -6.57 10.09
CA SER A 195 -3.63 -7.46 10.26
C SER A 195 -4.97 -6.73 10.11
N GLN A 196 -4.95 -5.39 9.98
CA GLN A 196 -6.15 -4.55 9.98
C GLN A 196 -6.37 -3.80 8.67
N THR A 197 -5.28 -3.38 8.01
CA THR A 197 -5.35 -2.53 6.81
C THR A 197 -4.43 -3.02 5.71
N VAL A 198 -4.74 -2.64 4.48
CA VAL A 198 -3.89 -2.87 3.31
C VAL A 198 -3.84 -1.63 2.44
N ILE A 199 -2.67 -1.33 1.91
CA ILE A 199 -2.45 -0.24 0.95
C ILE A 199 -2.28 -0.83 -0.44
N TYR A 200 -3.15 -0.42 -1.35
CA TYR A 200 -2.93 -0.57 -2.79
C TYR A 200 -2.38 0.74 -3.33
N LYS A 201 -1.32 0.68 -4.09
CA LYS A 201 -0.76 1.84 -4.78
C LYS A 201 -0.20 1.44 -6.13
N GLY A 202 -0.22 2.38 -7.05
CA GLY A 202 0.28 2.20 -8.39
C GLY A 202 0.55 3.55 -9.04
N GLN A 203 0.96 3.49 -10.29
CA GLN A 203 1.01 4.64 -11.18
C GLN A 203 -0.37 4.75 -11.85
N LEU A 204 -0.89 5.96 -11.99
CA LEU A 204 -2.08 6.28 -12.77
C LEU A 204 -1.70 6.55 -14.22
#